data_9406e728770f453c0d028359fcd4e571
#
_entry.id   9406e728770f453c0d028359fcd4e571
#
_cell.length_a   1.000
_cell.length_b   1.000
_cell.length_c   1.000
_cell.angle_alpha   90.00
_cell.angle_beta   90.00
_cell.angle_gamma   90.00
#
_symmetry.space_group_name_H-M   'P 1'
#
loop_
_entity.id
_entity.type
_entity.pdbx_description
1 polymer ?
#
loop_
_entity_poly.entity_id
_entity_poly.type
_entity_poly.pdbx_seq_one_letter_code
_entity_poly.pdbx_strand_id
1 'polypeptide(L)'
;MPSSENSFTNKLVQLGSSCLQVTPICLGTMTFGEQVDEPTAHRILDFAVERGINFLDTAEMYAVPPRRETYNATEKIIGNWLAKRPDVRKQLVIATKIAGPSRGMDWIRNGSADVTEKDFLEACDASLKRLQTDVIDLYQIHWPLRHVPAFGGVYFDPTKDKPVTPILAQLQALDKLVKAGKVRAIGLSNETPYGVSEFVHLAEKHGLTKIATVQNPYCLVNRTLENGLDETMHRLGVSNIPYSPLGFGLLTGKYDKSGLIGEGAPANARLTKFEQNRKQRWGRPESLVAARRYNALA
;
A
#
# COMPACT_ATOMS: atom_id res chain seq x y z
N MET A 1 -7.93 -28.44 21.16
CA MET A 1 -8.17 -28.02 19.78
C MET A 1 -9.17 -26.88 19.81
N PRO A 2 -8.86 -25.68 19.37
CA PRO A 2 -9.86 -24.61 19.25
C PRO A 2 -10.75 -24.94 18.04
N SER A 3 -12.04 -24.82 18.22
CA SER A 3 -13.10 -25.08 17.25
C SER A 3 -12.93 -24.23 15.97
N SER A 4 -13.14 -24.86 14.83
CA SER A 4 -12.95 -24.38 13.46
C SER A 4 -14.03 -23.40 12.95
N GLU A 5 -14.74 -22.68 13.78
CA GLU A 5 -16.00 -22.04 13.36
C GLU A 5 -16.00 -20.51 13.26
N ASN A 6 -14.90 -19.79 13.49
CA ASN A 6 -14.91 -18.33 13.39
C ASN A 6 -13.60 -17.75 12.82
N SER A 7 -13.20 -18.10 11.59
CA SER A 7 -12.17 -17.34 10.94
C SER A 7 -12.78 -16.41 9.90
N PHE A 8 -12.69 -15.09 10.14
CA PHE A 8 -12.98 -14.04 9.16
C PHE A 8 -12.17 -14.19 7.86
N THR A 9 -11.18 -15.07 7.86
CA THR A 9 -10.31 -15.39 6.72
C THR A 9 -10.95 -16.38 5.74
N ASN A 10 -11.98 -17.11 6.11
CA ASN A 10 -12.57 -18.17 5.27
C ASN A 10 -13.46 -17.65 4.14
N LYS A 11 -13.80 -16.34 4.14
CA LYS A 11 -14.62 -15.74 3.09
C LYS A 11 -13.76 -14.88 2.18
N LEU A 12 -13.40 -15.41 1.02
CA LEU A 12 -12.72 -14.62 0.00
C LEU A 12 -13.64 -13.54 -0.57
N VAL A 13 -13.07 -12.38 -0.87
CA VAL A 13 -13.73 -11.26 -1.52
C VAL A 13 -13.04 -10.95 -2.84
N GLN A 14 -13.81 -10.57 -3.83
CA GLN A 14 -13.27 -10.16 -5.12
C GLN A 14 -12.72 -8.74 -5.05
N LEU A 15 -11.54 -8.51 -5.63
CA LEU A 15 -10.96 -7.18 -5.74
C LEU A 15 -11.50 -6.45 -6.97
N GLY A 16 -12.41 -5.50 -6.75
CA GLY A 16 -13.04 -4.70 -7.80
C GLY A 16 -13.58 -5.57 -8.93
N SER A 17 -13.31 -5.18 -10.16
CA SER A 17 -13.67 -5.92 -11.38
C SER A 17 -12.64 -6.99 -11.79
N SER A 18 -11.59 -7.24 -10.99
CA SER A 18 -10.55 -8.22 -11.32
C SER A 18 -10.99 -9.66 -11.02
N CYS A 19 -10.20 -10.63 -11.50
CA CYS A 19 -10.38 -12.05 -11.16
C CYS A 19 -9.77 -12.44 -9.81
N LEU A 20 -9.19 -11.50 -9.06
CA LEU A 20 -8.48 -11.79 -7.81
C LEU A 20 -9.46 -12.00 -6.67
N GLN A 21 -9.30 -13.14 -5.98
CA GLN A 21 -10.06 -13.49 -4.78
C GLN A 21 -9.12 -13.43 -3.58
N VAL A 22 -9.39 -12.56 -2.62
CA VAL A 22 -8.52 -12.29 -1.49
C VAL A 22 -9.23 -12.43 -0.15
N THR A 23 -8.47 -12.70 0.89
CA THR A 23 -8.97 -12.57 2.26
C THR A 23 -9.30 -11.12 2.58
N PRO A 24 -10.31 -10.84 3.42
CA PRO A 24 -10.63 -9.47 3.87
C PRO A 24 -9.48 -8.76 4.57
N ILE A 25 -8.53 -9.55 5.12
CA ILE A 25 -7.32 -9.04 5.75
C ILE A 25 -6.16 -9.19 4.78
N CYS A 26 -5.45 -8.06 4.53
CA CYS A 26 -4.21 -8.00 3.78
C CYS A 26 -3.03 -7.81 4.74
N LEU A 27 -1.99 -8.63 4.64
CA LEU A 27 -0.76 -8.43 5.39
C LEU A 27 0.10 -7.36 4.73
N GLY A 28 0.16 -6.18 5.33
CA GLY A 28 1.10 -5.13 4.94
C GLY A 28 2.51 -5.41 5.48
N THR A 29 3.52 -5.25 4.63
CA THR A 29 4.90 -5.67 4.92
C THR A 29 5.90 -4.51 5.01
N MET A 30 5.43 -3.26 5.01
CA MET A 30 6.27 -2.06 4.86
C MET A 30 7.35 -1.88 5.94
N THR A 31 7.35 -2.66 7.01
CA THR A 31 8.35 -2.61 8.08
C THR A 31 9.44 -3.65 7.96
N PHE A 32 9.33 -4.59 7.02
CA PHE A 32 10.31 -5.66 6.81
C PHE A 32 11.59 -5.08 6.21
N GLY A 33 12.71 -5.32 6.88
CA GLY A 33 14.01 -4.77 6.52
C GLY A 33 14.37 -3.45 7.22
N GLU A 34 13.47 -2.91 8.07
CA GLU A 34 13.77 -1.73 8.92
C GLU A 34 13.49 -2.02 10.39
N GLN A 35 12.22 -2.21 10.78
CA GLN A 35 11.84 -2.54 12.15
C GLN A 35 11.78 -4.05 12.41
N VAL A 36 11.59 -4.82 11.36
CA VAL A 36 11.44 -6.29 11.40
C VAL A 36 12.54 -6.88 10.54
N ASP A 37 13.41 -7.67 11.13
CA ASP A 37 14.46 -8.40 10.44
C ASP A 37 13.91 -9.54 9.57
N GLU A 38 14.71 -10.05 8.66
CA GLU A 38 14.28 -11.10 7.71
C GLU A 38 13.81 -12.38 8.40
N PRO A 39 14.50 -12.93 9.44
CA PRO A 39 14.01 -14.13 10.15
C PRO A 39 12.65 -13.91 10.82
N THR A 40 12.42 -12.75 11.41
CA THR A 40 11.13 -12.42 12.03
C THR A 40 10.05 -12.19 10.97
N ALA A 41 10.39 -11.54 9.85
CA ALA A 41 9.47 -11.36 8.73
C ALA A 41 9.00 -12.71 8.16
N HIS A 42 9.90 -13.67 7.99
CA HIS A 42 9.56 -15.01 7.53
C HIS A 42 8.60 -15.72 8.50
N ARG A 43 8.81 -15.62 9.82
CA ARG A 43 7.86 -16.16 10.81
C ARG A 43 6.48 -15.50 10.74
N ILE A 44 6.43 -14.18 10.49
CA ILE A 44 5.16 -13.45 10.32
C ILE A 44 4.44 -13.93 9.06
N LEU A 45 5.15 -14.12 7.95
CA LEU A 45 4.60 -14.62 6.70
C LEU A 45 4.07 -16.06 6.88
N ASP A 46 4.83 -16.95 7.52
CA ASP A 46 4.40 -18.31 7.82
C ASP A 46 3.11 -18.30 8.67
N PHE A 47 3.10 -17.53 9.75
CA PHE A 47 1.94 -17.41 10.62
C PHE A 47 0.70 -16.88 9.88
N ALA A 48 0.87 -15.90 8.98
CA ALA A 48 -0.23 -15.35 8.21
C ALA A 48 -0.84 -16.40 7.27
N VAL A 49 0.01 -17.13 6.54
CA VAL A 49 -0.44 -18.20 5.63
C VAL A 49 -1.10 -19.35 6.38
N GLU A 50 -0.54 -19.78 7.50
CA GLU A 50 -1.14 -20.81 8.39
C GLU A 50 -2.53 -20.40 8.90
N ARG A 51 -2.81 -19.10 9.00
CA ARG A 51 -4.12 -18.55 9.37
C ARG A 51 -5.04 -18.28 8.17
N GLY A 52 -4.63 -18.71 6.97
CA GLY A 52 -5.41 -18.61 5.75
C GLY A 52 -5.37 -17.23 5.07
N ILE A 53 -4.51 -16.30 5.52
CA ILE A 53 -4.31 -15.02 4.83
C ILE A 53 -3.59 -15.29 3.51
N ASN A 54 -4.23 -14.91 2.40
CA ASN A 54 -3.68 -15.10 1.06
C ASN A 54 -3.26 -13.78 0.38
N PHE A 55 -3.42 -12.64 1.04
CA PHE A 55 -3.17 -11.33 0.45
C PHE A 55 -1.99 -10.62 1.15
N LEU A 56 -0.91 -10.38 0.40
CA LEU A 56 0.29 -9.68 0.86
C LEU A 56 0.46 -8.38 0.09
N ASP A 57 0.82 -7.30 0.79
CA ASP A 57 1.10 -6.00 0.19
C ASP A 57 2.52 -5.53 0.50
N THR A 58 3.26 -5.21 -0.55
CA THR A 58 4.61 -4.64 -0.49
C THR A 58 4.76 -3.45 -1.44
N ALA A 59 5.96 -2.94 -1.66
CA ALA A 59 6.26 -1.89 -2.64
C ALA A 59 7.75 -1.83 -2.99
N GLU A 60 8.05 -1.29 -4.19
CA GLU A 60 9.41 -0.98 -4.65
C GLU A 60 10.20 -0.18 -3.60
N MET A 61 9.60 0.86 -3.04
CA MET A 61 10.30 1.77 -2.13
C MET A 61 10.51 1.23 -0.71
N TYR A 62 9.86 0.13 -0.33
CA TYR A 62 9.92 -0.34 1.06
C TYR A 62 11.30 -0.91 1.42
N ALA A 63 11.74 -0.70 2.66
CA ALA A 63 11.01 -0.46 3.91
C ALA A 63 10.68 1.03 4.19
N VAL A 64 9.87 1.27 5.24
CA VAL A 64 9.49 2.60 5.75
C VAL A 64 9.95 2.76 7.20
N PRO A 65 10.57 3.91 7.56
CA PRO A 65 10.82 5.10 6.76
C PRO A 65 11.80 4.84 5.61
N PRO A 66 11.60 5.52 4.44
CA PRO A 66 12.44 5.28 3.27
C PRO A 66 13.87 5.73 3.53
N ARG A 67 14.81 4.84 3.22
CA ARG A 67 16.27 5.06 3.29
C ARG A 67 16.93 4.37 2.11
N ARG A 68 18.07 4.89 1.67
CA ARG A 68 18.85 4.27 0.60
C ARG A 68 19.29 2.84 0.95
N GLU A 69 19.67 2.61 2.21
CA GLU A 69 20.19 1.34 2.71
C GLU A 69 19.12 0.24 2.77
N THR A 70 17.88 0.61 3.01
CA THR A 70 16.74 -0.33 3.14
C THR A 70 15.81 -0.33 1.92
N TYR A 71 16.17 0.42 0.87
CA TYR A 71 15.45 0.43 -0.39
C TYR A 71 15.37 -0.97 -1.01
N ASN A 72 14.18 -1.38 -1.40
CA ASN A 72 13.88 -2.70 -1.94
C ASN A 72 14.03 -3.89 -0.94
N ALA A 73 14.36 -3.65 0.31
CA ALA A 73 14.59 -4.73 1.28
C ALA A 73 13.36 -5.61 1.45
N THR A 74 12.18 -5.02 1.52
CA THR A 74 10.94 -5.77 1.77
C THR A 74 10.61 -6.77 0.66
N GLU A 75 10.71 -6.37 -0.61
CA GLU A 75 10.48 -7.30 -1.74
C GLU A 75 11.53 -8.42 -1.77
N LYS A 76 12.79 -8.12 -1.45
CA LYS A 76 13.85 -9.13 -1.36
C LYS A 76 13.56 -10.15 -0.25
N ILE A 77 13.15 -9.70 0.93
CA ILE A 77 12.79 -10.56 2.06
C ILE A 77 11.62 -11.49 1.70
N ILE A 78 10.58 -10.96 1.05
CA ILE A 78 9.46 -11.76 0.58
C ILE A 78 9.91 -12.75 -0.50
N GLY A 79 10.73 -12.33 -1.46
CA GLY A 79 11.28 -13.21 -2.49
C GLY A 79 12.12 -14.36 -1.92
N ASN A 80 12.98 -14.07 -0.95
CA ASN A 80 13.76 -15.10 -0.25
C ASN A 80 12.88 -16.10 0.49
N TRP A 81 11.76 -15.65 1.03
CA TRP A 81 10.78 -16.51 1.68
C TRP A 81 10.02 -17.38 0.66
N LEU A 82 9.58 -16.80 -0.47
CA LEU A 82 8.88 -17.51 -1.55
C LEU A 82 9.76 -18.57 -2.20
N ALA A 83 11.05 -18.29 -2.42
CA ALA A 83 11.99 -19.25 -3.01
C ALA A 83 12.12 -20.54 -2.19
N LYS A 84 11.90 -20.47 -0.88
CA LYS A 84 11.90 -21.63 0.02
C LYS A 84 10.52 -22.34 0.08
N ARG A 85 9.50 -21.80 -0.56
CA ARG A 85 8.08 -22.25 -0.48
C ARG A 85 7.36 -22.12 -1.82
N PRO A 86 7.81 -22.80 -2.86
CA PRO A 86 7.25 -22.65 -4.21
C PRO A 86 5.76 -23.00 -4.30
N ASP A 87 5.27 -23.91 -3.46
CA ASP A 87 3.86 -24.33 -3.44
C ASP A 87 2.94 -23.25 -2.84
N VAL A 88 3.46 -22.42 -1.93
CA VAL A 88 2.70 -21.36 -1.29
C VAL A 88 2.43 -20.21 -2.27
N ARG A 89 3.35 -19.91 -3.21
CA ARG A 89 3.18 -18.81 -4.18
C ARG A 89 1.85 -18.90 -4.94
N LYS A 90 1.43 -20.10 -5.31
CA LYS A 90 0.18 -20.33 -6.07
C LYS A 90 -1.09 -20.00 -5.29
N GLN A 91 -1.01 -19.97 -3.96
CA GLN A 91 -2.12 -19.68 -3.07
C GLN A 91 -2.21 -18.19 -2.71
N LEU A 92 -1.19 -17.40 -3.05
CA LEU A 92 -1.07 -16.01 -2.64
C LEU A 92 -1.47 -15.05 -3.75
N VAL A 93 -2.05 -13.95 -3.34
CA VAL A 93 -2.19 -12.71 -4.11
C VAL A 93 -1.15 -11.72 -3.58
N ILE A 94 -0.15 -11.40 -4.41
CA ILE A 94 0.94 -10.49 -4.06
C ILE A 94 0.72 -9.16 -4.76
N ALA A 95 0.53 -8.12 -3.97
CA ALA A 95 0.48 -6.75 -4.42
C ALA A 95 1.84 -6.06 -4.21
N THR A 96 2.32 -5.36 -5.24
CA THR A 96 3.44 -4.43 -5.10
C THR A 96 3.16 -3.13 -5.86
N LYS A 97 4.08 -2.15 -5.76
CA LYS A 97 3.83 -0.80 -6.25
C LYS A 97 5.08 -0.21 -6.88
N ILE A 98 4.90 0.47 -8.01
CA ILE A 98 5.91 1.41 -8.50
C ILE A 98 5.85 2.70 -7.69
N ALA A 99 6.98 3.20 -7.22
CA ALA A 99 7.06 4.52 -6.60
C ALA A 99 6.76 5.60 -7.64
N GLY A 100 5.95 6.58 -7.28
CA GLY A 100 5.73 7.79 -8.10
C GLY A 100 6.96 8.71 -8.11
N PRO A 101 6.81 10.00 -8.45
CA PRO A 101 7.91 10.99 -8.44
C PRO A 101 8.67 10.99 -7.13
N SER A 102 9.94 11.26 -7.20
CA SER A 102 10.98 11.00 -6.19
C SER A 102 10.69 11.49 -4.76
N ARG A 103 10.02 12.60 -4.56
CA ARG A 103 9.76 13.19 -3.21
C ARG A 103 11.03 13.28 -2.31
N GLY A 104 12.19 13.55 -2.92
CA GLY A 104 13.46 13.62 -2.22
C GLY A 104 14.22 12.29 -2.08
N MET A 105 13.71 11.20 -2.64
CA MET A 105 14.38 9.91 -2.70
C MET A 105 15.24 9.81 -3.97
N ASP A 106 16.43 10.42 -3.95
CA ASP A 106 17.33 10.48 -5.10
C ASP A 106 17.85 9.11 -5.58
N TRP A 107 17.74 8.08 -4.73
CA TRP A 107 18.11 6.70 -5.08
C TRP A 107 17.04 5.95 -5.88
N ILE A 108 15.84 6.50 -6.04
CA ILE A 108 14.79 5.97 -6.91
C ILE A 108 14.82 6.75 -8.21
N ARG A 109 15.12 6.08 -9.33
CA ARG A 109 15.18 6.68 -10.67
C ARG A 109 15.96 8.02 -10.71
N ASN A 110 17.10 8.06 -9.99
CA ASN A 110 17.99 9.27 -9.88
C ASN A 110 17.22 10.53 -9.45
N GLY A 111 16.20 10.40 -8.62
CA GLY A 111 15.42 11.53 -8.14
C GLY A 111 14.45 12.13 -9.17
N SER A 112 14.07 11.38 -10.20
CA SER A 112 13.17 11.88 -11.26
C SER A 112 11.88 12.46 -10.68
N ALA A 113 11.45 13.58 -11.26
CA ALA A 113 10.19 14.24 -10.94
C ALA A 113 9.01 13.65 -11.72
N ASP A 114 9.25 12.71 -12.62
CA ASP A 114 8.24 12.04 -13.43
C ASP A 114 8.53 10.53 -13.54
N VAL A 115 7.56 9.76 -14.02
CA VAL A 115 7.67 8.32 -14.25
C VAL A 115 7.15 8.03 -15.66
N THR A 116 8.06 7.62 -16.55
CA THR A 116 7.77 7.32 -17.94
C THR A 116 7.31 5.88 -18.16
N GLU A 117 6.81 5.55 -19.36
CA GLU A 117 6.49 4.17 -19.73
C GLU A 117 7.67 3.22 -19.47
N LYS A 118 8.88 3.63 -19.85
CA LYS A 118 10.10 2.85 -19.61
C LYS A 118 10.28 2.54 -18.13
N ASP A 119 10.07 3.53 -17.25
CA ASP A 119 10.19 3.34 -15.81
C ASP A 119 9.16 2.34 -15.26
N PHE A 120 7.91 2.36 -15.79
CA PHE A 120 6.89 1.37 -15.42
C PHE A 120 7.33 -0.06 -15.75
N LEU A 121 7.85 -0.27 -16.96
CA LEU A 121 8.29 -1.59 -17.41
C LEU A 121 9.50 -2.08 -16.61
N GLU A 122 10.54 -1.26 -16.47
CA GLU A 122 11.75 -1.59 -15.73
C GLU A 122 11.50 -1.82 -14.23
N ALA A 123 10.66 -1.00 -13.60
CA ALA A 123 10.30 -1.17 -12.19
C ALA A 123 9.53 -2.48 -11.94
N CYS A 124 8.62 -2.85 -12.84
CA CYS A 124 7.90 -4.11 -12.76
C CYS A 124 8.86 -5.30 -12.89
N ASP A 125 9.76 -5.29 -13.87
CA ASP A 125 10.76 -6.35 -14.07
C ASP A 125 11.70 -6.47 -12.87
N ALA A 126 12.11 -5.34 -12.30
CA ALA A 126 12.92 -5.33 -11.10
C ALA A 126 12.17 -5.87 -9.87
N SER A 127 10.88 -5.59 -9.72
CA SER A 127 10.04 -6.14 -8.64
C SER A 127 9.85 -7.65 -8.79
N LEU A 128 9.57 -8.15 -10.00
CA LEU A 128 9.50 -9.58 -10.30
C LEU A 128 10.80 -10.31 -9.90
N LYS A 129 11.94 -9.73 -10.26
CA LYS A 129 13.25 -10.27 -9.89
C LYS A 129 13.48 -10.30 -8.38
N ARG A 130 13.12 -9.23 -7.65
CA ARG A 130 13.27 -9.18 -6.19
C ARG A 130 12.33 -10.13 -5.47
N LEU A 131 11.08 -10.23 -5.95
CA LEU A 131 10.06 -11.14 -5.43
C LEU A 131 10.31 -12.61 -5.84
N GLN A 132 11.23 -12.86 -6.75
CA GLN A 132 11.55 -14.21 -7.28
C GLN A 132 10.29 -14.93 -7.79
N THR A 133 9.49 -14.24 -8.60
CA THR A 133 8.25 -14.74 -9.20
C THR A 133 8.09 -14.19 -10.61
N ASP A 134 7.40 -14.92 -11.47
CA ASP A 134 7.16 -14.54 -12.86
C ASP A 134 5.93 -13.63 -13.05
N VAL A 135 5.10 -13.51 -12.01
CA VAL A 135 3.86 -12.73 -12.08
C VAL A 135 3.61 -11.96 -10.77
N ILE A 136 3.17 -10.72 -10.91
CA ILE A 136 2.62 -9.87 -9.84
C ILE A 136 1.10 -9.93 -9.97
N ASP A 137 0.39 -10.24 -8.87
CA ASP A 137 -1.06 -10.34 -8.92
C ASP A 137 -1.73 -8.97 -8.99
N LEU A 138 -1.27 -8.00 -8.20
CA LEU A 138 -1.75 -6.62 -8.23
C LEU A 138 -0.58 -5.63 -8.28
N TYR A 139 -0.49 -4.85 -9.36
CA TYR A 139 0.54 -3.83 -9.51
C TYR A 139 -0.06 -2.44 -9.40
N GLN A 140 0.48 -1.60 -8.52
CA GLN A 140 -0.14 -0.34 -8.16
C GLN A 140 0.80 0.85 -8.44
N ILE A 141 0.23 2.01 -8.80
CA ILE A 141 0.94 3.29 -8.72
C ILE A 141 0.90 3.74 -7.26
N HIS A 142 2.06 3.87 -6.61
CA HIS A 142 2.16 4.10 -5.16
C HIS A 142 1.64 5.48 -4.72
N TRP A 143 1.79 6.51 -5.57
CA TRP A 143 1.16 7.82 -5.45
C TRP A 143 1.09 8.48 -6.83
N PRO A 144 0.13 9.38 -7.03
CA PRO A 144 -0.05 10.07 -8.31
C PRO A 144 1.20 10.80 -8.79
N LEU A 145 1.39 10.82 -10.11
CA LEU A 145 2.49 11.57 -10.72
C LEU A 145 2.27 13.07 -10.65
N ARG A 146 1.01 13.50 -10.84
CA ARG A 146 0.60 14.89 -10.69
C ARG A 146 0.54 15.33 -9.22
N HIS A 147 0.50 16.63 -8.99
CA HIS A 147 0.30 17.15 -7.63
C HIS A 147 -1.08 16.79 -7.09
N VAL A 148 -1.13 16.20 -5.92
CA VAL A 148 -2.36 15.90 -5.16
C VAL A 148 -2.13 16.12 -3.68
N PRO A 149 -3.20 16.44 -2.89
CA PRO A 149 -3.09 16.43 -1.44
C PRO A 149 -2.93 14.98 -0.95
N ALA A 150 -1.74 14.64 -0.50
CA ALA A 150 -1.40 13.29 -0.02
C ALA A 150 -0.54 13.35 1.24
N PHE A 151 -0.44 12.22 1.96
CA PHE A 151 0.42 12.03 3.14
C PHE A 151 0.21 13.06 4.26
N GLY A 152 -1.03 13.51 4.47
CA GLY A 152 -1.43 14.48 5.49
C GLY A 152 -1.79 15.86 4.91
N GLY A 153 -1.57 16.09 3.62
CA GLY A 153 -2.14 17.21 2.89
C GLY A 153 -3.65 17.04 2.73
N VAL A 154 -4.42 18.13 2.83
CA VAL A 154 -5.89 18.11 2.74
C VAL A 154 -6.39 18.93 1.56
N TYR A 155 -5.67 20.01 1.23
CA TYR A 155 -6.09 20.94 0.20
C TYR A 155 -5.26 20.79 -1.08
N PHE A 156 -5.93 20.84 -2.22
CA PHE A 156 -5.29 20.92 -3.52
C PHE A 156 -4.73 22.33 -3.75
N ASP A 157 -3.49 22.39 -4.23
CA ASP A 157 -2.81 23.62 -4.55
C ASP A 157 -2.44 23.63 -6.04
N PRO A 158 -3.21 24.33 -6.90
CA PRO A 158 -2.98 24.33 -8.35
C PRO A 158 -1.65 24.94 -8.75
N THR A 159 -1.03 25.76 -7.89
CA THR A 159 0.27 26.39 -8.18
C THR A 159 1.44 25.38 -8.15
N LYS A 160 1.22 24.21 -7.55
CA LYS A 160 2.18 23.12 -7.47
C LYS A 160 2.04 22.09 -8.57
N ASP A 161 1.00 22.20 -9.38
CA ASP A 161 0.79 21.28 -10.49
C ASP A 161 1.84 21.53 -11.59
N LYS A 162 2.37 20.44 -12.14
CA LYS A 162 3.43 20.47 -13.16
C LYS A 162 3.10 19.46 -14.25
N PRO A 163 3.56 19.70 -15.48
CA PRO A 163 3.48 18.70 -16.54
C PRO A 163 4.18 17.41 -16.10
N VAL A 164 3.46 16.30 -16.22
CA VAL A 164 3.96 14.93 -15.95
C VAL A 164 3.40 13.98 -17.00
N THR A 165 3.89 12.76 -17.03
CA THR A 165 3.34 11.70 -17.89
C THR A 165 1.82 11.60 -17.70
N PRO A 166 1.02 11.83 -18.76
CA PRO A 166 -0.45 11.85 -18.69
C PRO A 166 -1.03 10.52 -18.19
N ILE A 167 -2.20 10.58 -17.54
CA ILE A 167 -2.88 9.37 -17.00
C ILE A 167 -3.09 8.32 -18.10
N LEU A 168 -3.44 8.71 -19.31
CA LEU A 168 -3.57 7.77 -20.43
C LEU A 168 -2.27 7.01 -20.72
N ALA A 169 -1.13 7.70 -20.73
CA ALA A 169 0.16 7.06 -20.97
C ALA A 169 0.57 6.12 -19.81
N GLN A 170 0.28 6.51 -18.56
CA GLN A 170 0.48 5.65 -17.40
C GLN A 170 -0.38 4.37 -17.51
N LEU A 171 -1.64 4.51 -17.88
CA LEU A 171 -2.56 3.39 -18.06
C LEU A 171 -2.14 2.47 -19.21
N GLN A 172 -1.68 3.03 -20.33
CA GLN A 172 -1.12 2.27 -21.44
C GLN A 172 0.11 1.45 -21.04
N ALA A 173 1.00 2.03 -20.23
CA ALA A 173 2.17 1.31 -19.70
C ALA A 173 1.76 0.13 -18.81
N LEU A 174 0.78 0.34 -17.93
CA LEU A 174 0.24 -0.72 -17.07
C LEU A 174 -0.48 -1.81 -17.90
N ASP A 175 -1.27 -1.44 -18.90
CA ASP A 175 -1.96 -2.36 -19.80
C ASP A 175 -0.99 -3.26 -20.59
N LYS A 176 0.17 -2.71 -21.01
CA LYS A 176 1.24 -3.50 -21.63
C LYS A 176 1.76 -4.60 -20.69
N LEU A 177 1.92 -4.29 -19.40
CA LEU A 177 2.36 -5.28 -18.40
C LEU A 177 1.32 -6.38 -18.20
N VAL A 178 0.04 -6.05 -18.23
CA VAL A 178 -1.05 -7.03 -18.14
C VAL A 178 -1.09 -7.90 -19.39
N LYS A 179 -1.03 -7.31 -20.58
CA LYS A 179 -1.01 -8.04 -21.86
C LYS A 179 0.24 -8.94 -22.01
N ALA A 180 1.35 -8.54 -21.41
CA ALA A 180 2.57 -9.36 -21.36
C ALA A 180 2.49 -10.52 -20.34
N GLY A 181 1.40 -10.63 -19.55
CA GLY A 181 1.22 -11.65 -18.54
C GLY A 181 2.06 -11.47 -17.28
N LYS A 182 2.77 -10.34 -17.14
CA LYS A 182 3.59 -10.00 -15.96
C LYS A 182 2.77 -9.55 -14.77
N VAL A 183 1.57 -8.98 -15.03
CA VAL A 183 0.67 -8.42 -14.03
C VAL A 183 -0.74 -8.94 -14.27
N ARG A 184 -1.47 -9.34 -13.22
CA ARG A 184 -2.85 -9.85 -13.35
C ARG A 184 -3.91 -8.75 -13.22
N ALA A 185 -3.68 -7.80 -12.32
CA ALA A 185 -4.57 -6.66 -12.10
C ALA A 185 -3.75 -5.41 -11.76
N ILE A 186 -4.33 -4.24 -12.02
CA ILE A 186 -3.70 -2.96 -11.74
C ILE A 186 -4.52 -2.15 -10.74
N GLY A 187 -3.84 -1.28 -9.99
CA GLY A 187 -4.47 -0.44 -8.98
C GLY A 187 -3.74 0.87 -8.76
N LEU A 188 -4.32 1.70 -7.92
CA LEU A 188 -3.79 3.02 -7.55
C LEU A 188 -3.58 3.10 -6.04
N SER A 189 -2.78 4.05 -5.59
CA SER A 189 -2.63 4.36 -4.17
C SER A 189 -2.47 5.86 -3.96
N ASN A 190 -2.97 6.38 -2.84
CA ASN A 190 -2.97 7.81 -2.51
C ASN A 190 -3.63 8.68 -3.59
N GLU A 191 -4.64 8.11 -4.24
CA GLU A 191 -5.33 8.74 -5.35
C GLU A 191 -6.58 9.50 -4.89
N THR A 192 -7.02 10.44 -5.70
CA THR A 192 -8.19 11.30 -5.49
C THR A 192 -9.40 10.80 -6.29
N PRO A 193 -10.64 11.25 -5.97
CA PRO A 193 -11.82 10.93 -6.79
C PRO A 193 -11.63 11.27 -8.27
N TYR A 194 -11.01 12.42 -8.57
CA TYR A 194 -10.72 12.82 -9.96
C TYR A 194 -9.84 11.77 -10.67
N GLY A 195 -8.71 11.39 -10.07
CA GLY A 195 -7.82 10.45 -10.73
C GLY A 195 -8.43 9.07 -10.91
N VAL A 196 -9.16 8.56 -9.92
CA VAL A 196 -9.89 7.28 -10.04
C VAL A 196 -10.88 7.33 -11.20
N SER A 197 -11.68 8.39 -11.29
CA SER A 197 -12.66 8.58 -12.38
C SER A 197 -11.97 8.66 -13.73
N GLU A 198 -10.87 9.39 -13.84
CA GLU A 198 -10.15 9.57 -15.09
C GLU A 198 -9.49 8.27 -15.57
N PHE A 199 -8.86 7.50 -14.67
CA PHE A 199 -8.31 6.18 -15.02
C PHE A 199 -9.38 5.23 -15.54
N VAL A 200 -10.56 5.18 -14.90
CA VAL A 200 -11.66 4.30 -15.33
C VAL A 200 -12.26 4.79 -16.68
N HIS A 201 -12.50 6.09 -16.81
CA HIS A 201 -13.02 6.67 -18.04
C HIS A 201 -12.08 6.41 -19.23
N LEU A 202 -10.79 6.64 -19.07
CA LEU A 202 -9.80 6.39 -20.12
C LEU A 202 -9.67 4.89 -20.44
N ALA A 203 -9.77 4.01 -19.45
CA ALA A 203 -9.80 2.58 -19.69
C ALA A 203 -10.97 2.16 -20.56
N GLU A 204 -12.17 2.65 -20.26
CA GLU A 204 -13.37 2.37 -21.04
C GLU A 204 -13.29 2.94 -22.46
N LYS A 205 -12.89 4.20 -22.58
CA LYS A 205 -12.79 4.91 -23.86
C LYS A 205 -11.79 4.27 -24.82
N HIS A 206 -10.68 3.73 -24.29
CA HIS A 206 -9.58 3.20 -25.12
C HIS A 206 -9.47 1.66 -25.09
N GLY A 207 -10.41 0.96 -24.45
CA GLY A 207 -10.38 -0.50 -24.36
C GLY A 207 -9.15 -1.05 -23.61
N LEU A 208 -8.71 -0.34 -22.56
CA LEU A 208 -7.55 -0.69 -21.76
C LEU A 208 -7.97 -1.42 -20.47
N THR A 209 -7.01 -2.04 -19.80
CA THR A 209 -7.22 -2.69 -18.50
C THR A 209 -7.73 -1.67 -17.47
N LYS A 210 -8.86 -1.99 -16.80
CA LYS A 210 -9.40 -1.16 -15.71
C LYS A 210 -8.63 -1.33 -14.42
N ILE A 211 -8.52 -0.27 -13.63
CA ILE A 211 -8.02 -0.36 -12.27
C ILE A 211 -9.01 -1.16 -11.40
N ALA A 212 -8.48 -2.06 -10.59
CA ALA A 212 -9.28 -2.90 -9.69
C ALA A 212 -9.39 -2.30 -8.28
N THR A 213 -8.38 -1.53 -7.86
CA THR A 213 -8.25 -1.10 -6.46
C THR A 213 -7.73 0.32 -6.32
N VAL A 214 -8.08 0.93 -5.18
CA VAL A 214 -7.40 2.11 -4.64
C VAL A 214 -6.93 1.81 -3.22
N GLN A 215 -5.66 2.09 -2.92
CA GLN A 215 -5.08 1.92 -1.60
C GLN A 215 -4.84 3.29 -0.94
N ASN A 216 -5.75 3.71 -0.08
CA ASN A 216 -5.69 5.00 0.62
C ASN A 216 -5.73 4.83 2.15
N PRO A 217 -5.30 5.86 2.94
CA PRO A 217 -5.40 5.79 4.38
C PRO A 217 -6.87 5.80 4.83
N TYR A 218 -7.21 4.86 5.71
CA TYR A 218 -8.54 4.85 6.31
C TYR A 218 -8.52 4.17 7.67
N CYS A 219 -9.03 4.86 8.69
CA CYS A 219 -9.23 4.33 10.04
C CYS A 219 -10.11 5.28 10.84
N LEU A 220 -10.47 4.91 12.06
CA LEU A 220 -11.35 5.71 12.94
C LEU A 220 -10.85 7.15 13.18
N VAL A 221 -9.52 7.37 13.15
CA VAL A 221 -8.93 8.72 13.32
C VAL A 221 -8.51 9.38 12.00
N ASN A 222 -8.83 8.77 10.85
CA ASN A 222 -8.63 9.35 9.52
C ASN A 222 -9.71 8.83 8.57
N ARG A 223 -10.74 9.64 8.36
CA ARG A 223 -11.91 9.31 7.55
C ARG A 223 -12.04 10.16 6.29
N THR A 224 -10.93 10.75 5.82
CA THR A 224 -10.92 11.62 4.63
C THR A 224 -11.37 10.92 3.35
N LEU A 225 -11.24 9.59 3.29
CA LEU A 225 -11.73 8.77 2.18
C LEU A 225 -13.24 8.95 1.95
N GLU A 226 -14.02 9.17 3.02
CA GLU A 226 -15.47 9.36 2.98
C GLU A 226 -15.89 10.72 2.37
N ASN A 227 -14.94 11.57 1.98
CA ASN A 227 -15.21 12.83 1.31
C ASN A 227 -15.31 12.64 -0.23
N GLY A 228 -16.12 11.67 -0.68
CA GLY A 228 -16.47 11.42 -2.07
C GLY A 228 -15.62 10.36 -2.79
N LEU A 229 -14.52 9.89 -2.20
CA LEU A 229 -13.77 8.78 -2.80
C LEU A 229 -14.49 7.44 -2.60
N ASP A 230 -15.17 7.25 -1.50
CA ASP A 230 -16.04 6.10 -1.21
C ASP A 230 -17.16 5.95 -2.25
N GLU A 231 -17.90 7.03 -2.52
CA GLU A 231 -18.93 7.03 -3.57
C GLU A 231 -18.32 6.75 -4.95
N THR A 232 -17.21 7.40 -5.28
CA THR A 232 -16.51 7.22 -6.56
C THR A 232 -16.14 5.75 -6.77
N MET A 233 -15.50 5.12 -5.78
CA MET A 233 -15.09 3.73 -5.86
C MET A 233 -16.30 2.78 -5.97
N HIS A 234 -17.36 3.03 -5.18
CA HIS A 234 -18.59 2.23 -5.24
C HIS A 234 -19.21 2.24 -6.63
N ARG A 235 -19.42 3.43 -7.21
CA ARG A 235 -20.05 3.58 -8.54
C ARG A 235 -19.21 3.01 -9.68
N LEU A 236 -17.89 3.05 -9.55
CA LEU A 236 -16.97 2.57 -10.59
C LEU A 236 -16.51 1.12 -10.38
N GLY A 237 -17.00 0.42 -9.35
CA GLY A 237 -16.66 -0.97 -9.07
C GLY A 237 -15.18 -1.17 -8.69
N VAL A 238 -14.57 -0.19 -8.02
CA VAL A 238 -13.18 -0.21 -7.57
C VAL A 238 -13.15 -0.54 -6.07
N SER A 239 -12.35 -1.54 -5.66
CA SER A 239 -12.22 -1.91 -4.26
C SER A 239 -11.27 -0.99 -3.51
N ASN A 240 -11.58 -0.72 -2.23
CA ASN A 240 -10.65 -0.06 -1.31
C ASN A 240 -9.75 -1.07 -0.61
N ILE A 241 -8.44 -0.79 -0.59
CA ILE A 241 -7.46 -1.48 0.26
C ILE A 241 -6.97 -0.46 1.29
N PRO A 242 -7.62 -0.34 2.46
CA PRO A 242 -7.25 0.69 3.43
C PRO A 242 -5.90 0.39 4.06
N TYR A 243 -4.99 1.37 4.05
CA TYR A 243 -3.76 1.25 4.83
C TYR A 243 -3.83 2.02 6.15
N SER A 244 -3.04 1.58 7.13
CA SER A 244 -2.98 2.10 8.49
C SER A 244 -4.31 2.00 9.25
N PRO A 245 -5.02 0.87 9.22
CA PRO A 245 -6.32 0.72 9.90
C PRO A 245 -6.23 0.97 11.42
N LEU A 246 -5.05 0.78 12.01
CA LEU A 246 -4.79 1.06 13.43
C LEU A 246 -4.07 2.40 13.67
N GLY A 247 -4.07 3.34 12.69
CA GLY A 247 -3.50 4.68 12.86
C GLY A 247 -2.04 4.67 13.32
N PHE A 248 -1.17 3.85 12.70
CA PHE A 248 0.22 3.63 13.13
C PHE A 248 0.36 3.17 14.59
N GLY A 249 -0.65 2.48 15.10
CA GLY A 249 -0.69 1.94 16.45
C GLY A 249 -1.40 2.82 17.48
N LEU A 250 -1.96 3.96 17.11
CA LEU A 250 -2.78 4.78 17.99
C LEU A 250 -3.99 4.01 18.54
N LEU A 251 -4.65 3.25 17.66
CA LEU A 251 -5.84 2.46 17.98
C LEU A 251 -5.53 1.09 18.60
N THR A 252 -4.35 0.92 19.20
CA THR A 252 -3.97 -0.30 19.95
C THR A 252 -3.85 -0.06 21.46
N GLY A 253 -4.10 1.14 21.94
CA GLY A 253 -3.96 1.53 23.33
C GLY A 253 -2.52 1.74 23.82
N LYS A 254 -1.49 1.35 23.04
CA LYS A 254 -0.10 1.38 23.52
C LYS A 254 0.46 2.78 23.85
N TYR A 255 -0.16 3.83 23.34
CA TYR A 255 0.22 5.23 23.59
C TYR A 255 -0.66 5.94 24.61
N ASP A 256 -1.70 5.28 25.14
CA ASP A 256 -2.76 5.96 25.88
C ASP A 256 -2.27 6.52 27.22
N LYS A 257 -1.42 5.76 27.94
CA LYS A 257 -0.90 6.15 29.26
C LYS A 257 0.21 7.18 29.14
N SER A 258 1.20 6.92 28.31
CA SER A 258 2.48 7.67 28.29
C SER A 258 2.60 8.65 27.11
N GLY A 259 1.64 8.66 26.17
CA GLY A 259 1.75 9.47 24.95
C GLY A 259 2.78 8.93 23.94
N LEU A 260 3.17 9.79 23.02
CA LEU A 260 4.02 9.41 21.89
C LEU A 260 5.51 9.60 22.16
N ILE A 261 5.87 10.44 23.12
CA ILE A 261 7.24 10.81 23.50
C ILE A 261 7.31 11.07 25.02
N GLY A 262 8.51 11.02 25.57
CA GLY A 262 8.75 11.25 26.99
C GLY A 262 8.89 9.97 27.79
N GLU A 263 8.94 10.12 29.11
CA GLU A 263 9.10 9.01 30.04
C GLU A 263 7.93 8.04 29.95
N GLY A 264 8.23 6.75 29.85
CA GLY A 264 7.23 5.67 29.70
C GLY A 264 6.66 5.50 28.29
N ALA A 265 7.01 6.35 27.31
CA ALA A 265 6.59 6.13 25.92
C ALA A 265 7.21 4.82 25.37
N PRO A 266 6.44 4.03 24.57
CA PRO A 266 6.92 2.72 24.09
C PRO A 266 8.06 2.89 23.07
N ALA A 267 9.32 2.77 23.51
CA ALA A 267 10.54 3.14 22.78
C ALA A 267 10.63 2.54 21.36
N ASN A 268 10.20 1.31 21.17
CA ASN A 268 10.25 0.62 19.87
C ASN A 268 8.98 0.82 19.02
N ALA A 269 8.02 1.59 19.50
CA ALA A 269 6.81 1.84 18.75
C ALA A 269 7.03 2.91 17.66
N ARG A 270 6.33 2.76 16.53
CA ARG A 270 6.57 3.55 15.31
C ARG A 270 6.51 5.05 15.50
N LEU A 271 5.50 5.56 16.22
CA LEU A 271 5.34 7.01 16.42
C LEU A 271 6.32 7.57 17.46
N THR A 272 6.84 6.75 18.36
CA THR A 272 7.92 7.13 19.28
C THR A 272 9.26 7.16 18.54
N LYS A 273 9.58 6.10 17.81
CA LYS A 273 10.88 5.91 17.16
C LYS A 273 11.09 6.86 15.97
N PHE A 274 10.05 7.10 15.16
CA PHE A 274 10.18 7.86 13.91
C PHE A 274 9.45 9.20 13.97
N GLU A 275 10.21 10.28 14.20
CA GLU A 275 9.70 11.64 14.29
C GLU A 275 8.95 12.09 13.04
N GLN A 276 9.46 11.74 11.85
CA GLN A 276 8.81 12.08 10.59
C GLN A 276 7.38 11.54 10.50
N ASN A 277 7.16 10.29 10.89
CA ASN A 277 5.83 9.68 10.90
C ASN A 277 4.90 10.36 11.91
N ARG A 278 5.44 10.77 13.05
CA ARG A 278 4.71 11.50 14.08
C ARG A 278 4.31 12.89 13.63
N LYS A 279 5.22 13.65 12.99
CA LYS A 279 4.96 15.03 12.57
C LYS A 279 4.00 15.15 11.39
N GLN A 280 3.90 14.18 10.51
CA GLN A 280 3.11 14.29 9.28
C GLN A 280 1.60 14.28 9.50
N ARG A 281 1.02 13.25 10.11
CA ARG A 281 -0.45 13.10 10.22
C ARG A 281 -0.95 12.40 11.48
N TRP A 282 -0.20 11.48 12.04
CA TRP A 282 -0.68 10.60 13.10
C TRP A 282 -0.41 11.11 14.50
N GLY A 283 0.58 11.96 14.70
CA GLY A 283 0.99 12.46 16.00
C GLY A 283 0.36 13.78 16.42
N ARG A 284 -0.71 14.21 15.78
CA ARG A 284 -1.45 15.41 16.20
C ARG A 284 -2.10 15.16 17.56
N PRO A 285 -2.09 16.14 18.48
CA PRO A 285 -2.70 15.99 19.81
C PRO A 285 -4.15 15.50 19.75
N GLU A 286 -4.93 16.03 18.79
CA GLU A 286 -6.35 15.67 18.60
C GLU A 286 -6.50 14.19 18.20
N SER A 287 -5.56 13.65 17.39
CA SER A 287 -5.59 12.25 17.00
C SER A 287 -5.37 11.32 18.20
N LEU A 288 -4.48 11.70 19.14
CA LEU A 288 -4.25 10.95 20.36
C LEU A 288 -5.45 10.99 21.29
N VAL A 289 -6.09 12.17 21.45
CA VAL A 289 -7.32 12.31 22.25
C VAL A 289 -8.44 11.46 21.68
N ALA A 290 -8.66 11.50 20.36
CA ALA A 290 -9.67 10.69 19.70
C ALA A 290 -9.37 9.18 19.85
N ALA A 291 -8.12 8.77 19.63
CA ALA A 291 -7.71 7.37 19.77
C ALA A 291 -7.99 6.81 21.17
N ARG A 292 -7.66 7.57 22.22
CA ARG A 292 -7.96 7.19 23.62
C ARG A 292 -9.45 6.92 23.85
N ARG A 293 -10.32 7.76 23.26
CA ARG A 293 -11.77 7.56 23.36
C ARG A 293 -12.22 6.28 22.67
N TYR A 294 -11.70 5.99 21.47
CA TYR A 294 -11.99 4.73 20.77
C TYR A 294 -11.44 3.51 21.53
N ASN A 295 -10.22 3.60 22.04
CA ASN A 295 -9.60 2.50 22.79
C ASN A 295 -10.34 2.21 24.11
N ALA A 296 -10.99 3.21 24.70
CA ALA A 296 -11.80 3.04 25.90
C ALA A 296 -13.17 2.37 25.63
N LEU A 297 -13.61 2.32 24.37
CA LEU A 297 -14.85 1.63 23.96
C LEU A 297 -14.60 0.17 23.58
N ALA A 298 -13.36 -0.19 23.23
CA ALA A 298 -12.97 -1.53 22.80
C ALA A 298 -12.64 -2.44 23.98
#